data_7dd6748fba061da4c2c678cd06fb9e12
#
_entry.id   7dd6748fba061da4c2c678cd06fb9e12
#
_cell.length_a   1.000
_cell.length_b   1.000
_cell.length_c   1.000
_cell.angle_alpha   90.00
_cell.angle_beta   90.00
_cell.angle_gamma   90.00
#
_symmetry.space_group_name_H-M   'P 1'
#
loop_
_entity.id
_entity.type
_entity.pdbx_description
1 polymer ?
#
loop_
_entity_poly.entity_id
_entity_poly.type
_entity_poly.pdbx_seq_one_letter_code
_entity_poly.pdbx_strand_id
1 'polypeptide(L)'
;VRTISIDPRFQPDAAKADIWLPIRPGTDVALMLGWARYIIEKDLYDHEFVMKWTNLPYLVNATTKRLVRASDLDSAGDAKTFVVWDAKTNSPKPIKYPWDDALDPVLDGEFEWAGVKYRTGFNALRERCSPWTLEATAKECWLDPKKIEEAILMYADGPAGISLGVATDQTPNSVQ
;
A
#
# COMPACT_ATOMS: atom_id res chain seq x y z
N VAL A 1 -15.17 -4.32 20.46
CA VAL A 1 -14.02 -3.93 19.64
C VAL A 1 -12.92 -4.94 19.88
N ARG A 2 -12.41 -5.58 18.81
CA ARG A 2 -11.22 -6.43 18.89
C ARG A 2 -9.98 -5.55 18.75
N THR A 3 -8.91 -5.91 19.42
CA THR A 3 -7.68 -5.11 19.46
C THR A 3 -6.44 -5.96 19.18
N ILE A 4 -5.53 -5.41 18.39
CA ILE A 4 -4.21 -5.96 18.12
C ILE A 4 -3.20 -4.99 18.73
N SER A 5 -2.35 -5.47 19.62
CA SER A 5 -1.23 -4.69 20.17
C SER A 5 0.08 -5.13 19.54
N ILE A 6 0.81 -4.18 18.96
CA ILE A 6 2.12 -4.40 18.36
C ILE A 6 3.12 -3.59 19.16
N ASP A 7 3.78 -4.22 20.11
CA ASP A 7 4.72 -3.57 21.04
C ASP A 7 5.75 -4.62 21.53
N PRO A 8 7.04 -4.31 21.53
CA PRO A 8 8.07 -5.22 22.05
C PRO A 8 7.91 -5.51 23.55
N ARG A 9 7.21 -4.64 24.30
CA ARG A 9 6.98 -4.79 25.73
C ARG A 9 5.55 -5.19 26.02
N PHE A 10 5.39 -6.09 26.99
CA PHE A 10 4.07 -6.47 27.49
C PHE A 10 3.51 -5.37 28.40
N GLN A 11 2.85 -4.39 27.78
CA GLN A 11 2.21 -3.27 28.48
C GLN A 11 0.74 -3.57 28.81
N PRO A 12 0.06 -2.70 29.60
CA PRO A 12 -1.35 -2.89 29.93
C PRO A 12 -2.26 -3.06 28.71
N ASP A 13 -1.93 -2.40 27.60
CA ASP A 13 -2.68 -2.52 26.35
C ASP A 13 -2.49 -3.90 25.71
N ALA A 14 -1.27 -4.42 25.73
CA ALA A 14 -0.97 -5.78 25.28
C ALA A 14 -1.68 -6.85 26.13
N ALA A 15 -1.79 -6.61 27.44
CA ALA A 15 -2.47 -7.54 28.34
C ALA A 15 -3.98 -7.62 28.12
N LYS A 16 -4.59 -6.62 27.46
CA LYS A 16 -6.03 -6.56 27.15
C LYS A 16 -6.32 -6.80 25.68
N ALA A 17 -5.31 -6.87 24.85
CA ALA A 17 -5.46 -7.11 23.41
C ALA A 17 -5.88 -8.57 23.15
N ASP A 18 -6.66 -8.77 22.09
CA ASP A 18 -7.00 -10.11 21.60
C ASP A 18 -5.77 -10.79 20.99
N ILE A 19 -4.90 -10.00 20.33
CA ILE A 19 -3.63 -10.48 19.79
C ILE A 19 -2.52 -9.52 20.22
N TRP A 20 -1.44 -10.08 20.76
CA TRP A 20 -0.19 -9.34 21.01
C TRP A 20 0.93 -9.87 20.12
N LEU A 21 1.55 -8.95 19.39
CA LEU A 21 2.73 -9.18 18.55
C LEU A 21 3.95 -8.50 19.19
N PRO A 22 4.81 -9.25 19.91
CA PRO A 22 6.04 -8.74 20.52
C PRO A 22 7.11 -8.49 19.46
N ILE A 23 6.93 -7.46 18.68
CA ILE A 23 7.78 -7.15 17.53
C ILE A 23 9.21 -6.80 17.95
N ARG A 24 10.20 -7.23 17.18
CA ARG A 24 11.58 -6.77 17.29
C ARG A 24 11.63 -5.26 17.04
N PRO A 25 12.21 -4.44 17.95
CA PRO A 25 12.32 -3.00 17.75
C PRO A 25 12.97 -2.62 16.42
N GLY A 26 12.38 -1.67 15.70
CA GLY A 26 12.88 -1.16 14.42
C GLY A 26 12.54 -2.01 13.20
N THR A 27 11.62 -2.98 13.31
CA THR A 27 11.17 -3.81 12.18
C THR A 27 9.70 -3.55 11.79
N ASP A 28 9.14 -2.44 12.22
CA ASP A 28 7.76 -2.04 11.95
C ASP A 28 7.46 -2.00 10.44
N VAL A 29 8.37 -1.42 9.65
CA VAL A 29 8.22 -1.36 8.18
C VAL A 29 8.22 -2.75 7.54
N ALA A 30 9.04 -3.68 8.03
CA ALA A 30 9.05 -5.06 7.56
C ALA A 30 7.69 -5.74 7.83
N LEU A 31 7.13 -5.53 9.03
CA LEU A 31 5.80 -6.03 9.38
C LEU A 31 4.71 -5.41 8.48
N MET A 32 4.75 -4.09 8.26
CA MET A 32 3.78 -3.39 7.41
C MET A 32 3.83 -3.85 5.95
N LEU A 33 5.02 -4.08 5.39
CA LEU A 33 5.18 -4.59 4.03
C LEU A 33 4.68 -6.04 3.89
N GLY A 34 4.96 -6.89 4.88
CA GLY A 34 4.42 -8.26 4.93
C GLY A 34 2.89 -8.27 5.07
N TRP A 35 2.36 -7.38 5.89
CA TRP A 35 0.92 -7.19 6.07
C TRP A 35 0.24 -6.77 4.76
N ALA A 36 0.78 -5.72 4.11
CA ALA A 36 0.28 -5.23 2.82
C ALA A 36 0.37 -6.31 1.73
N ARG A 37 1.48 -7.05 1.66
CA ARG A 37 1.60 -8.18 0.74
C ARG A 37 0.49 -9.20 0.92
N TYR A 38 0.27 -9.65 2.17
CA TYR A 38 -0.75 -10.66 2.46
C TYR A 38 -2.15 -10.17 2.05
N ILE A 39 -2.50 -8.93 2.38
CA ILE A 39 -3.78 -8.31 2.00
C ILE A 39 -3.93 -8.26 0.48
N ILE A 40 -2.88 -7.87 -0.26
CA ILE A 40 -2.89 -7.81 -1.72
C ILE A 40 -3.02 -9.22 -2.34
N GLU A 41 -2.23 -10.19 -1.88
CA GLU A 41 -2.23 -11.56 -2.41
C GLU A 41 -3.54 -12.32 -2.15
N LYS A 42 -4.20 -12.03 -1.05
CA LYS A 42 -5.48 -12.64 -0.65
C LYS A 42 -6.70 -11.83 -1.05
N ASP A 43 -6.49 -10.71 -1.74
CA ASP A 43 -7.57 -9.83 -2.19
C ASP A 43 -8.50 -9.35 -1.06
N LEU A 44 -7.90 -8.99 0.09
CA LEU A 44 -8.61 -8.62 1.32
C LEU A 44 -8.81 -7.10 1.47
N TYR A 45 -8.61 -6.31 0.45
CA TYR A 45 -8.78 -4.86 0.47
C TYR A 45 -10.11 -4.42 -0.15
N ASP A 46 -10.60 -3.26 0.25
CA ASP A 46 -11.76 -2.62 -0.36
C ASP A 46 -11.36 -2.03 -1.72
N HIS A 47 -11.81 -2.69 -2.80
CA HIS A 47 -11.49 -2.31 -4.18
C HIS A 47 -11.97 -0.90 -4.54
N GLU A 48 -13.18 -0.53 -4.10
CA GLU A 48 -13.73 0.79 -4.39
C GLU A 48 -12.94 1.87 -3.65
N PHE A 49 -12.63 1.63 -2.38
CA PHE A 49 -11.81 2.55 -1.59
C PHE A 49 -10.42 2.72 -2.20
N VAL A 50 -9.74 1.61 -2.52
CA VAL A 50 -8.39 1.63 -3.09
C VAL A 50 -8.38 2.36 -4.44
N MET A 51 -9.38 2.11 -5.27
CA MET A 51 -9.49 2.76 -6.58
C MET A 51 -9.76 4.26 -6.47
N LYS A 52 -10.68 4.67 -5.60
CA LYS A 52 -11.18 6.06 -5.57
C LYS A 52 -10.47 6.98 -4.58
N TRP A 53 -9.96 6.42 -3.48
CA TRP A 53 -9.49 7.21 -2.34
C TRP A 53 -7.99 7.10 -2.07
N THR A 54 -7.26 6.41 -2.94
CA THR A 54 -5.80 6.29 -2.84
C THR A 54 -5.10 6.75 -4.12
N ASN A 55 -3.77 6.88 -4.05
CA ASN A 55 -2.94 7.18 -5.22
C ASN A 55 -2.50 5.90 -5.98
N LEU A 56 -3.00 4.74 -5.61
CA LEU A 56 -2.58 3.47 -6.17
C LEU A 56 -2.92 3.28 -7.66
N PRO A 57 -4.05 3.79 -8.21
CA PRO A 57 -4.30 3.73 -9.64
C PRO A 57 -3.48 4.75 -10.47
N TYR A 58 -2.80 5.71 -9.84
CA TYR A 58 -2.04 6.71 -10.58
C TYR A 58 -0.79 6.10 -11.24
N LEU A 59 -0.47 6.59 -12.43
CA LEU A 59 0.70 6.13 -13.16
C LEU A 59 2.00 6.65 -12.54
N VAL A 60 2.96 5.74 -12.49
CA VAL A 60 4.35 6.00 -12.13
C VAL A 60 5.21 5.77 -13.38
N ASN A 61 6.06 6.70 -13.72
CA ASN A 61 7.05 6.52 -14.78
C ASN A 61 8.09 5.47 -14.32
N ALA A 62 8.24 4.39 -15.08
CA ALA A 62 9.08 3.25 -14.67
C ALA A 62 10.57 3.60 -14.57
N THR A 63 11.03 4.63 -15.28
CA THR A 63 12.44 5.09 -15.26
C THR A 63 12.68 6.08 -14.13
N THR A 64 11.89 7.16 -14.06
CA THR A 64 12.11 8.23 -13.08
C THR A 64 11.56 7.91 -11.70
N LYS A 65 10.71 6.88 -11.58
CA LYS A 65 10.00 6.46 -10.35
C LYS A 65 9.09 7.56 -9.77
N ARG A 66 8.69 8.53 -10.56
CA ARG A 66 7.81 9.63 -10.16
C ARG A 66 6.40 9.42 -10.67
N LEU A 67 5.43 9.90 -9.89
CA LEU A 67 4.04 9.97 -10.33
C LEU A 67 3.92 10.87 -11.56
N VAL A 68 3.20 10.39 -12.56
CA VAL A 68 2.99 11.10 -13.84
C VAL A 68 1.97 12.21 -13.64
N ARG A 69 2.27 13.37 -14.20
CA ARG A 69 1.40 14.55 -14.25
C ARG A 69 0.87 14.78 -15.65
N ALA A 70 -0.23 15.50 -15.78
CA ALA A 70 -0.76 15.86 -17.09
C ALA A 70 0.26 16.65 -17.93
N SER A 71 1.08 17.48 -17.29
CA SER A 71 2.19 18.20 -17.94
C SER A 71 3.31 17.29 -18.47
N ASP A 72 3.42 16.04 -18.03
CA ASP A 72 4.39 15.07 -18.54
C ASP A 72 3.90 14.42 -19.84
N LEU A 73 2.59 14.47 -20.12
CA LEU A 73 1.99 13.96 -21.35
C LEU A 73 1.86 15.04 -22.43
N ASP A 74 1.51 16.25 -22.00
CA ASP A 74 1.32 17.42 -22.86
C ASP A 74 1.84 18.67 -22.13
N SER A 75 2.71 19.43 -22.77
CA SER A 75 3.28 20.67 -22.21
C SER A 75 2.25 21.72 -21.80
N ALA A 76 1.04 21.68 -22.38
CA ALA A 76 -0.10 22.49 -21.98
C ALA A 76 -0.90 21.91 -20.80
N GLY A 77 -0.54 20.70 -20.35
CA GLY A 77 -1.21 20.01 -19.24
C GLY A 77 -0.92 20.63 -17.89
N ASP A 78 -1.87 20.46 -16.95
CA ASP A 78 -1.71 20.93 -15.58
C ASP A 78 -0.72 20.07 -14.79
N ALA A 79 0.31 20.70 -14.21
CA ALA A 79 1.33 20.04 -13.39
C ALA A 79 0.80 19.51 -12.03
N LYS A 80 -0.41 19.87 -11.62
CA LYS A 80 -1.04 19.37 -10.38
C LYS A 80 -1.96 18.16 -10.62
N THR A 81 -2.40 17.96 -11.86
CA THR A 81 -3.31 16.87 -12.23
C THR A 81 -2.53 15.57 -12.45
N PHE A 82 -2.97 14.50 -11.77
CA PHE A 82 -2.39 13.16 -11.92
C PHE A 82 -2.96 12.43 -13.14
N VAL A 83 -2.32 11.33 -13.50
CA VAL A 83 -2.67 10.52 -14.67
C VAL A 83 -2.95 9.09 -14.26
N VAL A 84 -3.99 8.50 -14.84
CA VAL A 84 -4.33 7.08 -14.75
C VAL A 84 -4.23 6.43 -16.13
N TRP A 85 -4.19 5.10 -16.18
CA TRP A 85 -4.41 4.37 -17.42
C TRP A 85 -5.90 4.07 -17.56
N ASP A 86 -6.51 4.54 -18.63
CA ASP A 86 -7.92 4.30 -18.91
C ASP A 86 -8.10 3.07 -19.81
N ALA A 87 -8.81 2.06 -19.29
CA ALA A 87 -9.05 0.82 -20.02
C ALA A 87 -9.92 1.01 -21.27
N LYS A 88 -10.88 1.96 -21.24
CA LYS A 88 -11.78 2.22 -22.36
C LYS A 88 -11.03 2.75 -23.58
N THR A 89 -10.08 3.63 -23.38
CA THR A 89 -9.32 4.25 -24.48
C THR A 89 -7.94 3.62 -24.68
N ASN A 90 -7.55 2.71 -23.78
CA ASN A 90 -6.22 2.09 -23.76
C ASN A 90 -5.09 3.13 -23.84
N SER A 91 -5.18 4.17 -23.03
CA SER A 91 -4.25 5.31 -23.05
C SER A 91 -4.20 6.03 -21.71
N PRO A 92 -3.10 6.77 -21.43
CA PRO A 92 -3.01 7.58 -20.22
C PRO A 92 -3.99 8.76 -20.29
N LYS A 93 -4.72 9.01 -19.21
CA LYS A 93 -5.69 10.10 -19.09
C LYS A 93 -5.46 10.90 -17.81
N PRO A 94 -5.46 12.24 -17.91
CA PRO A 94 -5.52 13.09 -16.72
C PRO A 94 -6.81 12.85 -15.94
N ILE A 95 -6.71 12.80 -14.60
CA ILE A 95 -7.86 12.63 -13.74
C ILE A 95 -7.95 13.76 -12.72
N LYS A 96 -9.15 14.31 -12.55
CA LYS A 96 -9.44 15.33 -11.56
C LYS A 96 -10.29 14.75 -10.44
N TYR A 97 -10.12 15.31 -9.26
CA TYR A 97 -11.00 15.02 -8.13
C TYR A 97 -12.13 16.07 -8.10
N PRO A 98 -13.40 15.70 -7.85
CA PRO A 98 -13.91 14.37 -7.61
C PRO A 98 -13.77 13.46 -8.84
N TRP A 99 -13.76 12.15 -8.58
CA TRP A 99 -13.51 11.12 -9.56
C TRP A 99 -14.47 11.19 -10.77
N ASP A 100 -13.91 11.13 -11.97
CA ASP A 100 -14.68 11.17 -13.21
C ASP A 100 -15.13 9.74 -13.60
N ASP A 101 -16.42 9.47 -13.46
CA ASP A 101 -17.03 8.18 -13.81
C ASP A 101 -17.00 7.86 -15.33
N ALA A 102 -16.62 8.84 -16.15
CA ALA A 102 -16.42 8.61 -17.59
C ALA A 102 -15.20 7.75 -17.91
N LEU A 103 -14.19 7.76 -17.02
CA LEU A 103 -12.98 6.95 -17.14
C LEU A 103 -13.19 5.54 -16.55
N ASP A 104 -12.35 4.61 -16.98
CA ASP A 104 -12.23 3.26 -16.43
C ASP A 104 -10.76 2.97 -16.05
N PRO A 105 -10.30 3.51 -14.92
CA PRO A 105 -8.92 3.40 -14.51
C PRO A 105 -8.51 1.99 -14.16
N VAL A 106 -7.35 1.56 -14.65
CA VAL A 106 -6.76 0.27 -14.28
C VAL A 106 -6.01 0.40 -12.95
N LEU A 107 -6.34 -0.46 -11.99
CA LEU A 107 -5.66 -0.48 -10.68
C LEU A 107 -4.28 -1.10 -10.77
N ASP A 108 -4.12 -2.23 -11.44
CA ASP A 108 -2.86 -2.99 -11.50
C ASP A 108 -2.43 -3.24 -12.93
N GLY A 109 -1.28 -2.70 -13.32
CA GLY A 109 -0.77 -2.89 -14.68
C GLY A 109 0.55 -2.18 -14.96
N GLU A 110 1.15 -2.65 -16.05
CA GLU A 110 2.32 -2.04 -16.69
C GLU A 110 1.96 -1.69 -18.13
N PHE A 111 2.38 -0.53 -18.59
CA PHE A 111 1.96 0.02 -19.88
C PHE A 111 3.13 0.69 -20.59
N GLU A 112 3.01 0.82 -21.91
CA GLU A 112 3.92 1.62 -22.72
C GLU A 112 3.10 2.61 -23.58
N TRP A 113 3.48 3.88 -23.53
CA TRP A 113 2.87 4.95 -24.30
C TRP A 113 3.93 5.93 -24.79
N ALA A 114 3.91 6.22 -26.10
CA ALA A 114 4.86 7.13 -26.75
C ALA A 114 6.35 6.80 -26.43
N GLY A 115 6.69 5.50 -26.34
CA GLY A 115 8.04 5.03 -26.03
C GLY A 115 8.46 5.14 -24.56
N VAL A 116 7.54 5.52 -23.68
CA VAL A 116 7.75 5.60 -22.23
C VAL A 116 7.01 4.47 -21.52
N LYS A 117 7.71 3.81 -20.58
CA LYS A 117 7.12 2.76 -19.76
C LYS A 117 6.54 3.33 -18.48
N TYR A 118 5.33 2.91 -18.18
CA TYR A 118 4.57 3.29 -17.00
C TYR A 118 4.12 2.06 -16.23
N ARG A 119 3.85 2.23 -14.95
CA ARG A 119 3.14 1.25 -14.13
C ARG A 119 2.22 1.96 -13.16
N THR A 120 1.21 1.28 -12.64
CA THR A 120 0.37 1.85 -11.59
C THR A 120 1.11 1.91 -10.26
N GLY A 121 0.69 2.80 -9.36
CA GLY A 121 1.17 2.83 -7.99
C GLY A 121 0.92 1.52 -7.25
N PHE A 122 -0.21 0.85 -7.53
CA PHE A 122 -0.52 -0.46 -6.99
C PHE A 122 0.49 -1.53 -7.41
N ASN A 123 0.84 -1.57 -8.71
CA ASN A 123 1.87 -2.47 -9.23
C ASN A 123 3.22 -2.22 -8.55
N ALA A 124 3.58 -0.94 -8.37
CA ALA A 124 4.81 -0.57 -7.68
C ALA A 124 4.82 -0.99 -6.20
N LEU A 125 3.69 -0.85 -5.50
CA LEU A 125 3.54 -1.30 -4.12
C LEU A 125 3.64 -2.83 -4.03
N ARG A 126 2.93 -3.56 -4.90
CA ARG A 126 2.96 -5.03 -4.95
C ARG A 126 4.38 -5.56 -5.16
N GLU A 127 5.13 -4.96 -6.08
CA GLU A 127 6.54 -5.29 -6.30
C GLU A 127 7.38 -5.02 -5.04
N ARG A 128 7.18 -3.86 -4.39
CA ARG A 128 7.90 -3.50 -3.16
C ARG A 128 7.61 -4.47 -2.02
N CYS A 129 6.39 -4.97 -1.92
CA CYS A 129 5.99 -5.93 -0.89
C CYS A 129 6.43 -7.37 -1.22
N SER A 130 6.75 -7.67 -2.48
CA SER A 130 6.98 -9.05 -2.95
C SER A 130 8.01 -9.86 -2.17
N PRO A 131 9.12 -9.31 -1.62
CA PRO A 131 10.07 -10.07 -0.82
C PRO A 131 9.54 -10.45 0.58
N TRP A 132 8.50 -9.78 1.06
CA TRP A 132 8.02 -9.87 2.44
C TRP A 132 6.94 -10.95 2.61
N THR A 133 7.32 -12.23 2.40
CA THR A 133 6.42 -13.36 2.73
C THR A 133 6.13 -13.39 4.23
N LEU A 134 5.11 -14.13 4.65
CA LEU A 134 4.84 -14.32 6.10
C LEU A 134 6.08 -14.84 6.83
N GLU A 135 6.80 -15.80 6.24
CA GLU A 135 7.99 -16.39 6.82
C GLU A 135 9.16 -15.38 6.87
N ALA A 136 9.37 -14.60 5.79
CA ALA A 136 10.42 -13.58 5.76
C ALA A 136 10.14 -12.48 6.79
N THR A 137 8.89 -12.04 6.86
CA THR A 137 8.41 -11.04 7.83
C THR A 137 8.54 -11.55 9.26
N ALA A 138 8.09 -12.78 9.52
CA ALA A 138 8.17 -13.41 10.83
C ALA A 138 9.61 -13.53 11.32
N LYS A 139 10.50 -13.95 10.43
CA LYS A 139 11.94 -14.07 10.72
C LYS A 139 12.55 -12.71 11.07
N GLU A 140 12.27 -11.67 10.29
CA GLU A 140 12.81 -10.32 10.53
C GLU A 140 12.27 -9.70 11.80
N CYS A 141 10.96 -9.87 12.04
CA CYS A 141 10.27 -9.28 13.18
C CYS A 141 10.35 -10.11 14.48
N TRP A 142 10.92 -11.31 14.44
CA TRP A 142 10.96 -12.28 15.54
C TRP A 142 9.57 -12.70 16.01
N LEU A 143 8.64 -12.84 15.10
CA LEU A 143 7.25 -13.19 15.36
C LEU A 143 6.90 -14.59 14.84
N ASP A 144 5.83 -15.16 15.37
CA ASP A 144 5.22 -16.37 14.82
C ASP A 144 4.42 -16.00 13.54
N PRO A 145 4.69 -16.62 12.38
CA PRO A 145 3.97 -16.34 11.15
C PRO A 145 2.46 -16.58 11.26
N LYS A 146 2.03 -17.57 12.06
CA LYS A 146 0.61 -17.84 12.30
C LYS A 146 -0.07 -16.71 13.07
N LYS A 147 0.63 -16.11 14.02
CA LYS A 147 0.10 -14.95 14.75
C LYS A 147 0.02 -13.70 13.88
N ILE A 148 0.98 -13.52 12.97
CA ILE A 148 0.92 -12.43 11.99
C ILE A 148 -0.31 -12.62 11.09
N GLU A 149 -0.50 -13.82 10.55
CA GLU A 149 -1.64 -14.16 9.71
C GLU A 149 -2.98 -13.94 10.43
N GLU A 150 -3.11 -14.44 11.67
CA GLU A 150 -4.29 -14.24 12.50
C GLU A 150 -4.61 -12.76 12.72
N ALA A 151 -3.59 -11.94 12.98
CA ALA A 151 -3.73 -10.51 13.16
C ALA A 151 -4.16 -9.81 11.86
N ILE A 152 -3.59 -10.18 10.71
CA ILE A 152 -3.99 -9.65 9.40
C ILE A 152 -5.45 -9.97 9.10
N LEU A 153 -5.86 -11.22 9.30
CA LEU A 153 -7.23 -11.64 9.06
C LEU A 153 -8.22 -10.94 10.00
N MET A 154 -7.85 -10.76 11.30
CA MET A 154 -8.66 -9.99 12.23
C MET A 154 -8.81 -8.53 11.80
N TYR A 155 -7.74 -7.91 11.29
CA TYR A 155 -7.77 -6.53 10.79
C TYR A 155 -8.64 -6.39 9.53
N ALA A 156 -8.57 -7.35 8.63
CA ALA A 156 -9.30 -7.34 7.36
C ALA A 156 -10.81 -7.68 7.50
N ASP A 157 -11.22 -8.25 8.63
CA ASP A 157 -12.61 -8.69 8.91
C ASP A 157 -13.53 -7.54 9.34
N GLY A 158 -13.40 -6.35 8.78
CA GLY A 158 -14.33 -5.24 9.04
C GLY A 158 -13.66 -3.88 9.11
N PRO A 159 -14.41 -2.83 9.43
CA PRO A 159 -13.84 -1.50 9.55
C PRO A 159 -12.81 -1.49 10.69
N ALA A 160 -11.57 -1.14 10.34
CA ALA A 160 -10.45 -1.12 11.26
C ALA A 160 -9.76 0.25 11.29
N GLY A 161 -9.19 0.61 12.42
CA GLY A 161 -8.35 1.79 12.59
C GLY A 161 -6.95 1.40 13.04
N ILE A 162 -5.96 2.18 12.66
CA ILE A 162 -4.57 2.02 13.11
C ILE A 162 -4.19 3.27 13.90
N SER A 163 -3.63 3.06 15.09
CA SER A 163 -2.93 4.10 15.84
C SER A 163 -1.43 3.83 15.77
N LEU A 164 -0.69 4.74 15.17
CA LEU A 164 0.77 4.65 15.06
C LEU A 164 1.42 5.45 16.18
N GLY A 165 2.41 4.83 16.84
CA GLY A 165 3.25 5.53 17.80
C GLY A 165 4.38 6.31 17.13
N VAL A 166 5.00 7.23 17.89
CA VAL A 166 6.10 8.08 17.41
C VAL A 166 7.33 7.27 16.96
N ALA A 167 7.50 6.04 17.46
CA ALA A 167 8.63 5.19 17.09
C ALA A 167 8.74 4.91 15.60
N THR A 168 7.61 4.76 14.90
CA THR A 168 7.58 4.55 13.44
C THR A 168 8.13 5.73 12.66
N ASP A 169 7.96 6.95 13.17
CA ASP A 169 8.46 8.19 12.53
C ASP A 169 9.95 8.43 12.79
N GLN A 170 10.50 7.83 13.84
CA GLN A 170 11.86 8.10 14.33
C GLN A 170 12.88 6.99 14.02
N THR A 171 12.45 5.90 13.41
CA THR A 171 13.38 4.83 13.02
C THR A 171 14.02 5.12 11.66
N PRO A 172 15.30 4.75 11.45
CA PRO A 172 16.03 5.08 10.22
C PRO A 172 15.41 4.58 8.93
N ASN A 173 14.55 3.58 8.97
CA ASN A 173 13.94 2.93 7.80
C ASN A 173 12.45 3.23 7.64
N SER A 174 11.89 4.15 8.44
CA SER A 174 10.44 4.40 8.46
C SER A 174 9.91 5.14 7.23
N VAL A 175 10.77 5.78 6.46
CA VAL A 175 10.40 6.66 5.32
C VAL A 175 10.94 6.17 3.98
N GLN A 176 11.47 4.97 3.87
CA GLN A 176 12.06 4.44 2.63
C GLN A 176 11.08 3.64 1.79
#